data_8843a35d887fe5d34d83d78a826f9297
#
_entry.id   8843a35d887fe5d34d83d78a826f9297
#
_cell.length_a   1.000
_cell.length_b   1.000
_cell.length_c   1.000
_cell.angle_alpha   90.00
_cell.angle_beta   90.00
_cell.angle_gamma   90.00
#
_symmetry.space_group_name_H-M   'P 1'
#
loop_
_entity.id
_entity.type
_entity.pdbx_description
1 polymer ?
#
loop_
_entity_poly.entity_id
_entity_poly.type
_entity_poly.pdbx_seq_one_letter_code
_entity_poly.pdbx_strand_id
1 'polypeptide(L)'
;WRVKMKFEGIYTPIVTPFSGDGSIDWDAYANVIDWQIENGVAGIIVGGSTGEFYALSKEERVQQFKFAGDRIDGRVEFMAGVNDIRVDECLDISLAAVSAGAKSLLVAAPPYSLPSEEELAHHVITIAETAKLPIMLYNYPGRTGVEMGETFLDAVANNPLIAAIKESSGDYSRLPLLSNNYPSIELTVGGEEQVLEFAAWGAKSWVCATANFFPSECVQLMDILGKNSDFDKGKRLMSAFMPLMQALEQGGKFLQCVKLGCEQQGRPGGKVRLPLLPIEETLKKEMISVIDNTRASLHSILN
;
A
#
# COMPACT_ATOMS: atom_id res chain seq x y z
N TRP A 1 20.71 -18.51 -8.94
CA TRP A 1 19.85 -18.35 -7.74
C TRP A 1 19.66 -16.84 -7.54
N ARG A 2 18.51 -16.27 -7.98
CA ARG A 2 18.15 -14.92 -7.55
C ARG A 2 17.81 -15.03 -6.06
N VAL A 3 18.45 -14.20 -5.23
CA VAL A 3 18.08 -14.05 -3.82
C VAL A 3 16.59 -13.67 -3.79
N LYS A 4 15.79 -14.42 -3.02
CA LYS A 4 14.35 -14.12 -2.86
C LYS A 4 14.24 -12.70 -2.31
N MET A 5 13.47 -11.86 -2.98
CA MET A 5 13.19 -10.50 -2.48
C MET A 5 12.53 -10.62 -1.10
N LYS A 6 13.00 -9.82 -0.15
CA LYS A 6 12.41 -9.71 1.17
C LYS A 6 11.75 -8.35 1.31
N PHE A 7 10.57 -8.35 1.89
CA PHE A 7 9.85 -7.12 2.20
C PHE A 7 10.02 -6.78 3.68
N GLU A 8 10.71 -5.70 3.97
CA GLU A 8 10.95 -5.22 5.34
C GLU A 8 10.73 -3.70 5.41
N GLY A 9 10.08 -3.21 6.47
CA GLY A 9 9.80 -1.79 6.69
C GLY A 9 8.51 -1.31 6.02
N ILE A 10 8.45 -0.01 5.76
CA ILE A 10 7.26 0.67 5.23
C ILE A 10 7.29 0.72 3.71
N TYR A 11 6.20 0.29 3.10
CA TYR A 11 5.89 0.46 1.68
C TYR A 11 4.71 1.42 1.56
N THR A 12 4.95 2.65 1.12
CA THR A 12 3.90 3.67 1.03
C THR A 12 3.18 3.60 -0.30
N PRO A 13 1.87 3.27 -0.33
CA PRO A 13 1.05 3.46 -1.51
C PRO A 13 0.78 4.96 -1.66
N ILE A 14 1.60 5.65 -2.46
CA ILE A 14 1.58 7.11 -2.54
C ILE A 14 0.32 7.63 -3.22
N VAL A 15 -0.14 8.80 -2.78
CA VAL A 15 -1.22 9.54 -3.44
C VAL A 15 -0.76 10.06 -4.80
N THR A 16 -1.70 10.27 -5.72
CA THR A 16 -1.47 11.00 -6.98
C THR A 16 -2.07 12.40 -6.85
N PRO A 17 -1.26 13.45 -6.69
CA PRO A 17 -1.77 14.82 -6.69
C PRO A 17 -2.32 15.20 -8.06
N PHE A 18 -3.52 15.77 -8.09
CA PHE A 18 -4.12 16.31 -9.31
C PHE A 18 -4.25 17.83 -9.21
N SER A 19 -3.93 18.51 -10.31
CA SER A 19 -4.11 19.94 -10.49
C SER A 19 -5.59 20.34 -10.53
N GLY A 20 -5.86 21.63 -10.59
CA GLY A 20 -7.23 22.16 -10.63
C GLY A 20 -8.05 21.74 -11.85
N ASP A 21 -7.39 21.47 -12.98
CA ASP A 21 -7.98 20.98 -14.22
C ASP A 21 -8.11 19.44 -14.29
N GLY A 22 -7.64 18.75 -13.25
CA GLY A 22 -7.69 17.29 -13.13
C GLY A 22 -6.50 16.56 -13.77
N SER A 23 -5.51 17.24 -14.33
CA SER A 23 -4.26 16.62 -14.77
C SER A 23 -3.38 16.19 -13.59
N ILE A 24 -2.44 15.26 -13.81
CA ILE A 24 -1.45 14.91 -12.79
C ILE A 24 -0.51 16.10 -12.59
N ASP A 25 -0.35 16.52 -11.33
CA ASP A 25 0.62 17.54 -10.94
C ASP A 25 1.98 16.87 -10.69
N TRP A 26 2.84 16.89 -11.71
CA TRP A 26 4.12 16.20 -11.67
C TRP A 26 5.12 16.78 -10.66
N ASP A 27 5.10 18.09 -10.41
CA ASP A 27 5.95 18.74 -9.41
C ASP A 27 5.50 18.34 -7.99
N ALA A 28 4.20 18.35 -7.76
CA ALA A 28 3.61 17.83 -6.54
C ALA A 28 3.92 16.34 -6.35
N TYR A 29 3.83 15.54 -7.41
CA TYR A 29 4.11 14.12 -7.36
C TYR A 29 5.59 13.83 -7.05
N ALA A 30 6.51 14.60 -7.63
CA ALA A 30 7.93 14.54 -7.28
C ALA A 30 8.17 14.84 -5.79
N ASN A 31 7.49 15.86 -5.25
CA ASN A 31 7.58 16.21 -3.83
C ASN A 31 7.08 15.08 -2.93
N VAL A 32 5.97 14.42 -3.29
CA VAL A 32 5.46 13.25 -2.54
C VAL A 32 6.49 12.11 -2.54
N ILE A 33 7.10 11.79 -3.68
CA ILE A 33 8.12 10.74 -3.78
C ILE A 33 9.33 11.07 -2.90
N ASP A 34 9.90 12.26 -3.04
CA ASP A 34 11.09 12.66 -2.27
C ASP A 34 10.81 12.67 -0.76
N TRP A 35 9.64 13.16 -0.36
CA TRP A 35 9.22 13.15 1.04
C TRP A 35 9.25 11.75 1.67
N GLN A 36 8.77 10.74 0.94
CA GLN A 36 8.82 9.36 1.40
C GLN A 36 10.26 8.87 1.57
N ILE A 37 11.09 9.13 0.57
CA ILE A 37 12.50 8.70 0.56
C ILE A 37 13.28 9.37 1.71
N GLU A 38 13.11 10.67 1.90
CA GLU A 38 13.78 11.45 2.97
C GLU A 38 13.40 10.98 4.37
N ASN A 39 12.22 10.40 4.53
CA ASN A 39 11.72 9.87 5.81
C ASN A 39 11.97 8.37 6.01
N GLY A 40 12.75 7.74 5.13
CA GLY A 40 13.29 6.40 5.35
C GLY A 40 12.33 5.26 5.08
N VAL A 41 11.31 5.44 4.24
CA VAL A 41 10.47 4.31 3.82
C VAL A 41 11.29 3.30 3.01
N ALA A 42 10.96 2.03 3.13
CA ALA A 42 11.65 0.94 2.42
C ALA A 42 11.28 0.90 0.93
N GLY A 43 10.04 1.27 0.63
CA GLY A 43 9.56 1.25 -0.74
C GLY A 43 8.38 2.18 -1.00
N ILE A 44 8.16 2.47 -2.26
CA ILE A 44 7.06 3.29 -2.76
C ILE A 44 6.22 2.43 -3.70
N ILE A 45 4.90 2.42 -3.46
CA ILE A 45 3.94 1.75 -4.33
C ILE A 45 3.26 2.81 -5.20
N VAL A 46 3.44 2.69 -6.51
CA VAL A 46 2.84 3.57 -7.52
C VAL A 46 1.68 2.86 -8.20
N GLY A 47 0.58 3.56 -8.44
CA GLY A 47 -0.59 2.99 -9.12
C GLY A 47 -1.40 2.02 -8.25
N GLY A 48 -1.29 2.09 -6.92
CA GLY A 48 -2.18 1.40 -6.01
C GLY A 48 -3.54 2.09 -5.86
N SER A 49 -4.42 1.54 -4.98
CA SER A 49 -5.75 2.12 -4.71
C SER A 49 -5.66 3.54 -4.15
N THR A 50 -4.69 3.80 -3.27
CA THR A 50 -4.41 5.13 -2.72
C THR A 50 -3.91 6.11 -3.80
N GLY A 51 -3.25 5.61 -4.84
CA GLY A 51 -2.81 6.36 -6.02
C GLY A 51 -3.90 6.58 -7.07
N GLU A 52 -5.15 6.18 -6.78
CA GLU A 52 -6.32 6.37 -7.68
C GLU A 52 -6.15 5.70 -9.05
N PHE A 53 -5.53 4.51 -9.13
CA PHE A 53 -5.33 3.82 -10.41
C PHE A 53 -6.63 3.68 -11.22
N TYR A 54 -7.75 3.50 -10.56
CA TYR A 54 -9.07 3.35 -11.16
C TYR A 54 -9.62 4.63 -11.81
N ALA A 55 -9.00 5.79 -11.56
CA ALA A 55 -9.34 7.09 -12.13
C ALA A 55 -8.28 7.59 -13.14
N LEU A 56 -7.28 6.77 -13.46
CA LEU A 56 -6.22 7.06 -14.42
C LEU A 56 -6.45 6.31 -15.73
N SER A 57 -6.16 6.94 -16.86
CA SER A 57 -6.06 6.22 -18.11
C SER A 57 -4.82 5.31 -18.14
N LYS A 58 -4.78 4.36 -19.07
CA LYS A 58 -3.60 3.51 -19.27
C LYS A 58 -2.34 4.34 -19.54
N GLU A 59 -2.46 5.34 -20.39
CA GLU A 59 -1.38 6.26 -20.76
C GLU A 59 -0.87 7.03 -19.55
N GLU A 60 -1.75 7.53 -18.70
CA GLU A 60 -1.39 8.20 -17.45
C GLU A 60 -0.67 7.25 -16.48
N ARG A 61 -1.12 6.00 -16.34
CA ARG A 61 -0.45 5.00 -15.50
C ARG A 61 0.95 4.68 -16.00
N VAL A 62 1.13 4.52 -17.31
CA VAL A 62 2.45 4.29 -17.93
C VAL A 62 3.37 5.50 -17.70
N GLN A 63 2.87 6.72 -17.90
CA GLN A 63 3.64 7.94 -17.61
C GLN A 63 4.00 8.06 -16.13
N GLN A 64 3.06 7.71 -15.24
CA GLN A 64 3.28 7.72 -13.79
C GLN A 64 4.38 6.74 -13.37
N PHE A 65 4.40 5.52 -13.92
CA PHE A 65 5.46 4.56 -13.65
C PHE A 65 6.81 5.05 -14.14
N LYS A 66 6.87 5.58 -15.36
CA LYS A 66 8.11 6.13 -15.91
C LYS A 66 8.63 7.27 -15.04
N PHE A 67 7.78 8.24 -14.73
CA PHE A 67 8.16 9.41 -13.91
C PHE A 67 8.65 8.96 -12.52
N ALA A 68 7.92 8.05 -11.88
CA ALA A 68 8.28 7.55 -10.57
C ALA A 68 9.59 6.74 -10.60
N GLY A 69 9.78 5.87 -11.60
CA GLY A 69 11.01 5.12 -11.79
C GLY A 69 12.23 6.02 -11.94
N ASP A 70 12.13 7.02 -12.81
CA ASP A 70 13.18 8.03 -13.03
C ASP A 70 13.44 8.84 -11.74
N ARG A 71 12.39 9.18 -10.97
CA ARG A 71 12.53 9.98 -9.74
C ARG A 71 13.06 9.16 -8.58
N ILE A 72 12.63 7.93 -8.41
CA ILE A 72 13.10 7.04 -7.34
C ILE A 72 14.57 6.65 -7.56
N ASP A 73 14.96 6.39 -8.79
CA ASP A 73 16.34 6.08 -9.22
C ASP A 73 17.07 5.10 -8.27
N GLY A 74 16.37 4.04 -7.87
CA GLY A 74 16.91 2.99 -7.00
C GLY A 74 17.20 3.41 -5.55
N ARG A 75 16.82 4.60 -5.11
CA ARG A 75 17.02 5.06 -3.72
C ARG A 75 16.20 4.27 -2.70
N VAL A 76 15.03 3.79 -3.12
CA VAL A 76 14.15 2.88 -2.37
C VAL A 76 13.54 1.86 -3.32
N GLU A 77 12.85 0.84 -2.82
CA GLU A 77 12.16 -0.13 -3.67
C GLU A 77 10.98 0.53 -4.41
N PHE A 78 10.93 0.33 -5.73
CA PHE A 78 9.79 0.73 -6.55
C PHE A 78 8.89 -0.49 -6.80
N MET A 79 7.69 -0.47 -6.23
CA MET A 79 6.63 -1.46 -6.47
C MET A 79 5.53 -0.82 -7.32
N ALA A 80 5.06 -1.52 -8.36
CA ALA A 80 3.97 -1.04 -9.21
C ALA A 80 2.67 -1.79 -8.93
N GLY A 81 1.57 -1.06 -8.72
CA GLY A 81 0.22 -1.61 -8.69
C GLY A 81 -0.29 -1.81 -10.12
N VAL A 82 -0.56 -3.06 -10.49
CA VAL A 82 -0.92 -3.41 -11.87
C VAL A 82 -2.35 -3.89 -12.02
N ASN A 83 -3.19 -3.60 -11.04
CA ASN A 83 -4.58 -4.04 -11.02
C ASN A 83 -5.40 -3.39 -12.15
N ASP A 84 -6.24 -4.19 -12.79
CA ASP A 84 -7.25 -3.76 -13.74
C ASP A 84 -8.41 -4.76 -13.78
N ILE A 85 -9.54 -4.39 -14.42
CA ILE A 85 -10.66 -5.30 -14.66
C ILE A 85 -10.30 -6.27 -15.80
N ARG A 86 -9.54 -5.81 -16.77
CA ARG A 86 -9.14 -6.56 -17.97
C ARG A 86 -7.74 -7.16 -17.78
N VAL A 87 -7.62 -8.44 -18.10
CA VAL A 87 -6.34 -9.16 -17.98
C VAL A 87 -5.28 -8.60 -18.94
N ASP A 88 -5.66 -8.32 -20.19
CA ASP A 88 -4.75 -7.73 -21.17
C ASP A 88 -4.18 -6.38 -20.73
N GLU A 89 -5.00 -5.52 -20.10
CA GLU A 89 -4.51 -4.27 -19.51
C GLU A 89 -3.56 -4.52 -18.32
N CYS A 90 -3.86 -5.50 -17.44
CA CYS A 90 -2.94 -5.89 -16.37
C CYS A 90 -1.57 -6.29 -16.91
N LEU A 91 -1.53 -7.07 -18.01
CA LEU A 91 -0.28 -7.53 -18.62
C LEU A 91 0.51 -6.37 -19.25
N ASP A 92 -0.16 -5.51 -20.01
CA ASP A 92 0.48 -4.36 -20.64
C ASP A 92 1.08 -3.39 -19.60
N ILE A 93 0.31 -3.10 -18.54
CA ILE A 93 0.77 -2.24 -17.43
C ILE A 93 1.90 -2.90 -16.65
N SER A 94 1.89 -4.23 -16.50
CA SER A 94 2.99 -4.96 -15.87
C SER A 94 4.29 -4.83 -16.67
N LEU A 95 4.22 -4.94 -18.00
CA LEU A 95 5.39 -4.71 -18.86
C LEU A 95 5.87 -3.26 -18.84
N ALA A 96 4.96 -2.30 -18.78
CA ALA A 96 5.31 -0.89 -18.62
C ALA A 96 6.01 -0.64 -17.27
N ALA A 97 5.55 -1.27 -16.18
CA ALA A 97 6.19 -1.20 -14.86
C ALA A 97 7.61 -1.78 -14.88
N VAL A 98 7.81 -2.94 -15.54
CA VAL A 98 9.15 -3.52 -15.75
C VAL A 98 10.06 -2.55 -16.49
N SER A 99 9.55 -1.96 -17.58
CA SER A 99 10.31 -0.99 -18.40
C SER A 99 10.67 0.29 -17.63
N ALA A 100 9.83 0.68 -16.66
CA ALA A 100 10.05 1.82 -15.78
C ALA A 100 10.98 1.50 -14.58
N GLY A 101 11.48 0.27 -14.46
CA GLY A 101 12.43 -0.13 -13.41
C GLY A 101 11.79 -0.63 -12.12
N ALA A 102 10.50 -0.95 -12.11
CA ALA A 102 9.86 -1.58 -10.96
C ALA A 102 10.61 -2.86 -10.54
N LYS A 103 10.70 -3.10 -9.23
CA LYS A 103 11.37 -4.27 -8.65
C LYS A 103 10.39 -5.35 -8.22
N SER A 104 9.13 -4.99 -8.00
CA SER A 104 8.04 -5.89 -7.63
C SER A 104 6.70 -5.32 -8.10
N LEU A 105 5.68 -6.18 -8.10
CA LEU A 105 4.31 -5.82 -8.47
C LEU A 105 3.37 -6.06 -7.28
N LEU A 106 2.37 -5.20 -7.14
CA LEU A 106 1.23 -5.38 -6.24
C LEU A 106 0.03 -5.84 -7.07
N VAL A 107 -0.51 -7.03 -6.77
CA VAL A 107 -1.58 -7.67 -7.56
C VAL A 107 -2.73 -8.06 -6.63
N ALA A 108 -3.92 -7.48 -6.87
CA ALA A 108 -5.18 -7.87 -6.24
C ALA A 108 -6.06 -8.70 -7.20
N ALA A 109 -7.11 -9.29 -6.68
CA ALA A 109 -8.15 -9.87 -7.52
C ALA A 109 -8.81 -8.78 -8.38
N PRO A 110 -9.11 -9.06 -9.68
CA PRO A 110 -9.88 -8.14 -10.50
C PRO A 110 -11.26 -7.93 -9.88
N PRO A 111 -11.66 -6.67 -9.63
CA PRO A 111 -12.98 -6.40 -9.04
C PRO A 111 -14.10 -6.69 -10.05
N TYR A 112 -15.34 -6.84 -9.54
CA TYR A 112 -16.56 -7.01 -10.32
C TYR A 112 -16.77 -8.40 -10.96
N SER A 113 -15.76 -9.02 -11.59
CA SER A 113 -15.87 -10.31 -12.29
C SER A 113 -16.00 -11.51 -11.35
N LEU A 114 -15.57 -11.36 -10.08
CA LEU A 114 -15.64 -12.38 -9.02
C LEU A 114 -15.10 -13.75 -9.46
N PRO A 115 -13.83 -13.84 -9.90
CA PRO A 115 -13.25 -15.11 -10.32
C PRO A 115 -13.23 -16.14 -9.19
N SER A 116 -13.29 -17.43 -9.53
CA SER A 116 -13.00 -18.51 -8.57
C SER A 116 -11.55 -18.43 -8.09
N GLU A 117 -11.21 -19.14 -7.02
CA GLU A 117 -9.83 -19.19 -6.51
C GLU A 117 -8.85 -19.74 -7.55
N GLU A 118 -9.23 -20.75 -8.34
CA GLU A 118 -8.41 -21.30 -9.40
C GLU A 118 -8.23 -20.32 -10.56
N GLU A 119 -9.30 -19.60 -10.96
CA GLU A 119 -9.23 -18.57 -12.00
C GLU A 119 -8.34 -17.41 -11.54
N LEU A 120 -8.44 -17.01 -10.26
CA LEU A 120 -7.59 -15.99 -9.68
C LEU A 120 -6.12 -16.43 -9.62
N ALA A 121 -5.84 -17.70 -9.28
CA ALA A 121 -4.49 -18.26 -9.30
C ALA A 121 -3.90 -18.23 -10.72
N HIS A 122 -4.68 -18.62 -11.73
CA HIS A 122 -4.26 -18.54 -13.12
C HIS A 122 -3.95 -17.08 -13.53
N HIS A 123 -4.80 -16.12 -13.17
CA HIS A 123 -4.59 -14.70 -13.43
C HIS A 123 -3.26 -14.20 -12.85
N VAL A 124 -3.01 -14.48 -11.56
CA VAL A 124 -1.78 -14.04 -10.87
C VAL A 124 -0.54 -14.70 -11.46
N ILE A 125 -0.58 -15.99 -11.75
CA ILE A 125 0.54 -16.73 -12.37
C ILE A 125 0.84 -16.15 -13.76
N THR A 126 -0.18 -15.84 -14.56
CA THR A 126 -0.01 -15.22 -15.88
C THR A 126 0.72 -13.87 -15.79
N ILE A 127 0.38 -13.03 -14.81
CA ILE A 127 1.07 -11.75 -14.56
C ILE A 127 2.53 -12.02 -14.15
N ALA A 128 2.75 -12.98 -13.24
CA ALA A 128 4.10 -13.33 -12.77
C ALA A 128 5.01 -13.80 -13.91
N GLU A 129 4.51 -14.68 -14.77
CA GLU A 129 5.24 -15.21 -15.94
C GLU A 129 5.52 -14.13 -16.99
N THR A 130 4.61 -13.16 -17.15
CA THR A 130 4.78 -12.05 -18.09
C THR A 130 5.81 -11.04 -17.62
N ALA A 131 5.68 -10.58 -16.38
CA ALA A 131 6.54 -9.54 -15.82
C ALA A 131 7.89 -10.09 -15.33
N LYS A 132 7.95 -11.34 -14.90
CA LYS A 132 9.13 -11.99 -14.28
C LYS A 132 9.69 -11.20 -13.10
N LEU A 133 8.81 -10.53 -12.37
CA LEU A 133 9.09 -9.79 -11.13
C LEU A 133 8.42 -10.47 -9.93
N PRO A 134 8.99 -10.32 -8.73
CA PRO A 134 8.31 -10.70 -7.50
C PRO A 134 6.94 -10.02 -7.37
N ILE A 135 5.96 -10.80 -6.91
CA ILE A 135 4.59 -10.32 -6.66
C ILE A 135 4.33 -10.26 -5.16
N MET A 136 3.83 -9.14 -4.70
CA MET A 136 3.07 -9.02 -3.47
C MET A 136 1.59 -9.14 -3.82
N LEU A 137 0.96 -10.21 -3.35
CA LEU A 137 -0.49 -10.40 -3.44
C LEU A 137 -1.21 -9.34 -2.61
N TYR A 138 -2.40 -8.95 -3.01
CA TYR A 138 -3.23 -8.04 -2.23
C TYR A 138 -4.61 -8.63 -1.99
N ASN A 139 -4.80 -9.19 -0.79
CA ASN A 139 -6.06 -9.77 -0.36
C ASN A 139 -6.93 -8.71 0.32
N TYR A 140 -7.98 -8.26 -0.36
CA TYR A 140 -8.96 -7.31 0.17
C TYR A 140 -10.37 -7.64 -0.31
N PRO A 141 -10.99 -8.71 0.23
CA PRO A 141 -12.32 -9.17 -0.19
C PRO A 141 -13.39 -8.09 -0.08
N GLY A 142 -13.27 -7.19 0.89
CA GLY A 142 -14.20 -6.07 1.06
C GLY A 142 -14.28 -5.11 -0.14
N ARG A 143 -13.26 -5.10 -1.02
CA ARG A 143 -13.24 -4.28 -2.26
C ARG A 143 -13.31 -5.11 -3.52
N THR A 144 -12.73 -6.29 -3.53
CA THR A 144 -12.66 -7.14 -4.73
C THR A 144 -13.81 -8.14 -4.81
N GLY A 145 -14.47 -8.43 -3.69
CA GLY A 145 -15.52 -9.45 -3.59
C GLY A 145 -15.01 -10.90 -3.63
N VAL A 146 -13.68 -11.08 -3.71
CA VAL A 146 -13.02 -12.41 -3.77
C VAL A 146 -11.93 -12.47 -2.72
N GLU A 147 -11.85 -13.60 -2.02
CA GLU A 147 -10.79 -13.90 -1.07
C GLU A 147 -9.69 -14.77 -1.70
N MET A 148 -8.45 -14.52 -1.35
CA MET A 148 -7.31 -15.38 -1.64
C MET A 148 -7.25 -16.48 -0.58
N GLY A 149 -8.17 -17.47 -0.69
CA GLY A 149 -8.34 -18.58 0.25
C GLY A 149 -7.28 -19.66 0.10
N GLU A 150 -7.46 -20.80 0.79
CA GLU A 150 -6.47 -21.88 0.82
C GLU A 150 -6.31 -22.54 -0.55
N THR A 151 -7.39 -22.72 -1.33
CA THR A 151 -7.30 -23.26 -2.69
C THR A 151 -6.43 -22.39 -3.59
N PHE A 152 -6.59 -21.08 -3.51
CA PHE A 152 -5.75 -20.12 -4.22
C PHE A 152 -4.29 -20.21 -3.74
N LEU A 153 -4.06 -20.18 -2.42
CA LEU A 153 -2.72 -20.19 -1.82
C LEU A 153 -1.97 -21.48 -2.17
N ASP A 154 -2.62 -22.63 -2.13
CA ASP A 154 -2.03 -23.93 -2.53
C ASP A 154 -1.56 -23.92 -4.00
N ALA A 155 -2.36 -23.29 -4.87
CA ALA A 155 -2.04 -23.19 -6.29
C ALA A 155 -0.82 -22.28 -6.58
N VAL A 156 -0.58 -21.25 -5.76
CA VAL A 156 0.46 -20.23 -6.04
C VAL A 156 1.69 -20.34 -5.14
N ALA A 157 1.64 -20.99 -3.97
CA ALA A 157 2.69 -20.96 -2.95
C ALA A 157 4.03 -21.55 -3.43
N ASN A 158 4.02 -22.44 -4.41
CA ASN A 158 5.23 -23.03 -4.99
C ASN A 158 5.86 -22.19 -6.11
N ASN A 159 5.20 -21.10 -6.55
CA ASN A 159 5.77 -20.22 -7.55
C ASN A 159 6.75 -19.24 -6.87
N PRO A 160 8.07 -19.27 -7.23
CA PRO A 160 9.08 -18.46 -6.56
C PRO A 160 8.91 -16.93 -6.77
N LEU A 161 8.06 -16.52 -7.69
CA LEU A 161 7.71 -15.11 -7.93
C LEU A 161 6.60 -14.62 -7.00
N ILE A 162 5.84 -15.51 -6.34
CA ILE A 162 4.87 -15.10 -5.33
C ILE A 162 5.62 -14.94 -4.00
N ALA A 163 5.97 -13.70 -3.68
CA ALA A 163 6.93 -13.41 -2.63
C ALA A 163 6.28 -12.97 -1.31
N ALA A 164 5.14 -12.26 -1.35
CA ALA A 164 4.46 -11.75 -0.18
C ALA A 164 2.94 -11.66 -0.39
N ILE A 165 2.22 -11.48 0.71
CA ILE A 165 0.80 -11.14 0.70
C ILE A 165 0.54 -9.94 1.61
N LYS A 166 0.01 -8.85 1.04
CA LYS A 166 -0.64 -7.78 1.78
C LYS A 166 -2.02 -8.26 2.20
N GLU A 167 -2.16 -8.57 3.48
CA GLU A 167 -3.42 -9.07 4.03
C GLU A 167 -4.26 -7.91 4.58
N SER A 168 -5.44 -7.70 4.00
CA SER A 168 -6.35 -6.60 4.33
C SER A 168 -7.80 -7.07 4.48
N SER A 169 -8.04 -8.37 4.71
CA SER A 169 -9.40 -8.88 4.89
C SER A 169 -10.03 -8.45 6.23
N GLY A 170 -9.22 -8.12 7.21
CA GLY A 170 -9.66 -7.88 8.59
C GLY A 170 -9.84 -9.15 9.41
N ASP A 171 -9.67 -10.33 8.82
CA ASP A 171 -9.77 -11.62 9.51
C ASP A 171 -8.44 -12.01 10.18
N TYR A 172 -8.40 -11.93 11.51
CA TYR A 172 -7.21 -12.30 12.29
C TYR A 172 -6.87 -13.79 12.22
N SER A 173 -7.82 -14.67 11.89
CA SER A 173 -7.55 -16.11 11.76
C SER A 173 -6.59 -16.43 10.60
N ARG A 174 -6.46 -15.53 9.65
CA ARG A 174 -5.54 -15.66 8.53
C ARG A 174 -4.07 -15.46 8.91
N LEU A 175 -3.78 -14.76 10.02
CA LEU A 175 -2.40 -14.55 10.46
C LEU A 175 -1.68 -15.86 10.80
N PRO A 176 -2.20 -16.72 11.72
CA PRO A 176 -1.61 -18.03 11.94
C PRO A 176 -1.65 -18.93 10.69
N LEU A 177 -2.72 -18.89 9.90
CA LEU A 177 -2.82 -19.65 8.66
C LEU A 177 -1.66 -19.33 7.71
N LEU A 178 -1.46 -18.05 7.37
CA LEU A 178 -0.41 -17.61 6.44
C LEU A 178 0.99 -17.88 7.00
N SER A 179 1.22 -17.54 8.27
CA SER A 179 2.53 -17.71 8.89
C SER A 179 2.97 -19.15 9.04
N ASN A 180 2.05 -20.06 9.37
CA ASN A 180 2.38 -21.46 9.64
C ASN A 180 2.31 -22.34 8.37
N ASN A 181 1.27 -22.15 7.54
CA ASN A 181 1.02 -23.06 6.41
C ASN A 181 1.66 -22.56 5.11
N TYR A 182 1.87 -21.25 4.97
CA TYR A 182 2.44 -20.63 3.76
C TYR A 182 3.70 -19.78 4.03
N PRO A 183 4.74 -20.31 4.72
CA PRO A 183 5.92 -19.54 5.12
C PRO A 183 6.78 -19.09 3.91
N SER A 184 6.48 -19.61 2.72
CA SER A 184 7.12 -19.15 1.48
C SER A 184 6.55 -17.81 0.99
N ILE A 185 5.38 -17.36 1.47
CA ILE A 185 4.73 -16.10 1.13
C ILE A 185 4.85 -15.19 2.35
N GLU A 186 5.64 -14.12 2.26
CA GLU A 186 5.86 -13.22 3.40
C GLU A 186 4.57 -12.49 3.78
N LEU A 187 4.20 -12.54 5.07
CA LEU A 187 3.05 -11.81 5.59
C LEU A 187 3.38 -10.31 5.67
N THR A 188 2.55 -9.48 5.05
CA THR A 188 2.67 -8.02 5.07
C THR A 188 1.40 -7.39 5.64
N VAL A 189 1.57 -6.43 6.53
CA VAL A 189 0.45 -5.67 7.12
C VAL A 189 -0.30 -4.92 6.02
N GLY A 190 -1.61 -5.13 5.96
CA GLY A 190 -2.48 -4.46 4.99
C GLY A 190 -3.54 -3.56 5.62
N GLY A 191 -3.96 -3.85 6.85
CA GLY A 191 -4.89 -3.05 7.63
C GLY A 191 -4.16 -2.08 8.56
N GLU A 192 -4.49 -0.80 8.51
CA GLU A 192 -3.81 0.25 9.29
C GLU A 192 -3.87 -0.02 10.80
N GLU A 193 -4.97 -0.58 11.30
CA GLU A 193 -5.25 -0.80 12.73
C GLU A 193 -4.58 -2.08 13.30
N GLN A 194 -4.02 -2.96 12.45
CA GLN A 194 -3.68 -4.34 12.81
C GLN A 194 -2.17 -4.61 12.96
N VAL A 195 -1.36 -3.55 13.00
CA VAL A 195 0.12 -3.65 12.94
C VAL A 195 0.70 -4.53 14.05
N LEU A 196 0.18 -4.42 15.28
CA LEU A 196 0.69 -5.18 16.43
C LEU A 196 0.48 -6.69 16.27
N GLU A 197 -0.73 -7.07 15.86
CA GLU A 197 -1.10 -8.47 15.65
C GLU A 197 -0.25 -9.08 14.54
N PHE A 198 -0.10 -8.38 13.42
CA PHE A 198 0.74 -8.82 12.32
C PHE A 198 2.21 -8.98 12.74
N ALA A 199 2.75 -8.02 13.49
CA ALA A 199 4.12 -8.09 14.00
C ALA A 199 4.31 -9.31 14.94
N ALA A 200 3.31 -9.62 15.78
CA ALA A 200 3.33 -10.81 16.64
C ALA A 200 3.36 -12.12 15.84
N TRP A 201 2.82 -12.15 14.61
CA TRP A 201 2.88 -13.28 13.68
C TRP A 201 4.04 -13.19 12.69
N GLY A 202 5.01 -12.30 12.94
CA GLY A 202 6.27 -12.24 12.20
C GLY A 202 6.27 -11.39 10.94
N ALA A 203 5.24 -10.58 10.70
CA ALA A 203 5.25 -9.61 9.61
C ALA A 203 6.34 -8.57 9.84
N LYS A 204 7.14 -8.30 8.80
CA LYS A 204 8.25 -7.35 8.82
C LYS A 204 8.02 -6.14 7.95
N SER A 205 6.95 -6.14 7.17
CA SER A 205 6.60 -5.06 6.25
C SER A 205 5.16 -4.61 6.44
N TRP A 206 4.93 -3.36 6.12
CA TRP A 206 3.61 -2.76 6.19
C TRP A 206 3.37 -1.89 4.96
N VAL A 207 2.31 -2.21 4.20
CA VAL A 207 1.80 -1.32 3.14
C VAL A 207 0.91 -0.28 3.81
N CYS A 208 1.48 0.87 4.09
CA CYS A 208 0.95 1.89 5.00
C CYS A 208 0.52 3.16 4.25
N ALA A 209 -0.77 3.45 4.22
CA ALA A 209 -1.28 4.69 3.63
C ALA A 209 -1.08 5.89 4.58
N THR A 210 -1.11 5.69 5.90
CA THR A 210 -0.80 6.71 6.90
C THR A 210 0.61 7.28 6.70
N ALA A 211 1.55 6.51 6.15
CA ALA A 211 2.90 6.98 5.82
C ALA A 211 2.92 8.09 4.76
N ASN A 212 1.85 8.34 4.00
CA ASN A 212 1.78 9.51 3.13
C ASN A 212 1.97 10.84 3.90
N PHE A 213 1.64 10.87 5.19
CA PHE A 213 1.72 12.08 6.02
C PHE A 213 2.32 11.90 7.43
N PHE A 214 2.60 10.64 7.85
CA PHE A 214 3.40 10.29 9.04
C PHE A 214 4.48 9.26 8.70
N PRO A 215 5.32 9.48 7.67
CA PRO A 215 6.24 8.44 7.21
C PRO A 215 7.27 8.05 8.28
N SER A 216 7.91 9.01 8.94
CA SER A 216 8.96 8.74 9.93
C SER A 216 8.43 8.02 11.17
N GLU A 217 7.22 8.35 11.62
CA GLU A 217 6.58 7.73 12.76
C GLU A 217 6.15 6.28 12.47
N CYS A 218 5.66 6.03 11.25
CA CYS A 218 5.35 4.69 10.78
C CYS A 218 6.63 3.83 10.66
N VAL A 219 7.72 4.39 10.14
CA VAL A 219 9.03 3.71 10.07
C VAL A 219 9.52 3.36 11.48
N GLN A 220 9.46 4.30 12.42
CA GLN A 220 9.86 4.07 13.81
C GLN A 220 9.01 3.00 14.49
N LEU A 221 7.69 2.97 14.24
CA LEU A 221 6.82 1.93 14.78
C LEU A 221 7.23 0.53 14.28
N MET A 222 7.46 0.39 12.96
CA MET A 222 7.90 -0.89 12.40
C MET A 222 9.28 -1.32 12.90
N ASP A 223 10.20 -0.38 13.09
CA ASP A 223 11.53 -0.66 13.66
C ASP A 223 11.45 -1.10 15.12
N ILE A 224 10.60 -0.46 15.91
CA ILE A 224 10.36 -0.81 17.32
C ILE A 224 9.80 -2.22 17.44
N LEU A 225 8.84 -2.60 16.60
CA LEU A 225 8.22 -3.92 16.61
C LEU A 225 9.12 -4.99 15.99
N GLY A 226 9.70 -4.71 14.82
CA GLY A 226 10.45 -5.69 14.03
C GLY A 226 11.89 -5.87 14.48
N LYS A 227 12.63 -4.78 14.68
CA LYS A 227 14.06 -4.83 15.04
C LYS A 227 14.28 -4.98 16.54
N ASN A 228 13.48 -4.27 17.35
CA ASN A 228 13.68 -4.18 18.79
C ASN A 228 12.77 -5.14 19.59
N SER A 229 11.71 -5.65 18.97
CA SER A 229 10.68 -6.47 19.60
C SER A 229 10.06 -5.82 20.86
N ASP A 230 10.01 -4.47 20.89
CA ASP A 230 9.48 -3.70 22.01
C ASP A 230 7.96 -3.47 21.82
N PHE A 231 7.19 -4.52 22.13
CA PHE A 231 5.73 -4.47 22.03
C PHE A 231 5.08 -3.49 23.00
N ASP A 232 5.71 -3.16 24.14
CA ASP A 232 5.15 -2.20 25.09
C ASP A 232 5.24 -0.77 24.55
N LYS A 233 6.35 -0.40 23.93
CA LYS A 233 6.46 0.87 23.22
C LYS A 233 5.59 0.86 21.95
N GLY A 234 5.54 -0.24 21.23
CA GLY A 234 4.67 -0.44 20.07
C GLY A 234 3.20 -0.21 20.40
N LYS A 235 2.68 -0.78 21.50
CA LYS A 235 1.31 -0.55 21.98
C LYS A 235 1.02 0.93 22.26
N ARG A 236 1.95 1.63 22.91
CA ARG A 236 1.77 3.07 23.18
C ARG A 236 1.66 3.88 21.89
N LEU A 237 2.51 3.59 20.90
CA LEU A 237 2.46 4.25 19.58
C LEU A 237 1.17 3.91 18.83
N MET A 238 0.78 2.63 18.79
CA MET A 238 -0.49 2.23 18.17
C MET A 238 -1.69 2.88 18.86
N SER A 239 -1.70 3.00 20.18
CA SER A 239 -2.76 3.71 20.91
C SER A 239 -2.84 5.19 20.52
N ALA A 240 -1.71 5.83 20.21
CA ALA A 240 -1.68 7.19 19.72
C ALA A 240 -2.16 7.31 18.26
N PHE A 241 -1.85 6.31 17.42
CA PHE A 241 -2.31 6.25 16.03
C PHE A 241 -3.78 5.83 15.88
N MET A 242 -4.31 5.03 16.80
CA MET A 242 -5.61 4.37 16.66
C MET A 242 -6.77 5.32 16.31
N PRO A 243 -6.93 6.51 16.95
CA PRO A 243 -8.00 7.43 16.57
C PRO A 243 -7.91 7.91 15.11
N LEU A 244 -6.68 8.09 14.61
CA LEU A 244 -6.44 8.48 13.21
C LEU A 244 -6.79 7.33 12.26
N MET A 245 -6.27 6.13 12.54
CA MET A 245 -6.50 4.95 11.69
C MET A 245 -7.99 4.59 11.61
N GLN A 246 -8.70 4.64 12.73
CA GLN A 246 -10.16 4.45 12.76
C GLN A 246 -10.91 5.53 11.96
N ALA A 247 -10.50 6.79 12.07
CA ALA A 247 -11.10 7.87 11.29
C ALA A 247 -10.87 7.69 9.78
N LEU A 248 -9.69 7.17 9.38
CA LEU A 248 -9.40 6.83 7.98
C LEU A 248 -10.27 5.67 7.48
N GLU A 249 -10.27 4.55 8.18
CA GLU A 249 -10.90 3.32 7.71
C GLU A 249 -12.43 3.35 7.82
N GLN A 250 -12.98 3.96 8.86
CA GLN A 250 -14.41 3.95 9.16
C GLN A 250 -15.14 5.19 8.68
N GLY A 251 -14.42 6.26 8.33
CA GLY A 251 -15.01 7.56 7.95
C GLY A 251 -15.60 7.61 6.53
N GLY A 252 -15.43 6.56 5.69
CA GLY A 252 -15.98 6.48 4.33
C GLY A 252 -15.35 7.44 3.31
N LYS A 253 -14.35 8.22 3.71
CA LYS A 253 -13.63 9.21 2.88
C LYS A 253 -12.10 9.01 2.96
N PHE A 254 -11.68 7.74 2.98
CA PHE A 254 -10.29 7.34 3.20
C PHE A 254 -9.28 8.16 2.40
N LEU A 255 -9.44 8.19 1.08
CA LEU A 255 -8.47 8.86 0.20
C LEU A 255 -8.45 10.37 0.38
N GLN A 256 -9.62 11.00 0.53
CA GLN A 256 -9.71 12.43 0.79
C GLN A 256 -9.03 12.80 2.11
N CYS A 257 -9.18 11.96 3.13
CA CYS A 257 -8.52 12.14 4.43
C CYS A 257 -7.00 11.95 4.35
N VAL A 258 -6.51 10.97 3.58
CA VAL A 258 -5.07 10.79 3.33
C VAL A 258 -4.47 12.01 2.63
N LYS A 259 -5.12 12.51 1.57
CA LYS A 259 -4.68 13.72 0.86
C LYS A 259 -4.71 14.97 1.75
N LEU A 260 -5.75 15.11 2.58
CA LEU A 260 -5.80 16.17 3.60
C LEU A 260 -4.64 16.05 4.59
N GLY A 261 -4.30 14.83 5.02
CA GLY A 261 -3.14 14.57 5.88
C GLY A 261 -1.85 15.08 5.27
N CYS A 262 -1.63 14.84 3.97
CA CYS A 262 -0.48 15.39 3.26
C CYS A 262 -0.45 16.93 3.32
N GLU A 263 -1.59 17.59 3.06
CA GLU A 263 -1.70 19.05 3.13
C GLU A 263 -1.40 19.60 4.54
N GLN A 264 -1.82 18.89 5.60
CA GLN A 264 -1.51 19.26 6.98
C GLN A 264 -0.02 19.11 7.34
N GLN A 265 0.74 18.40 6.53
CA GLN A 265 2.20 18.31 6.62
C GLN A 265 2.92 19.30 5.68
N GLY A 266 2.18 20.19 5.04
CA GLY A 266 2.73 21.10 4.03
C GLY A 266 3.18 20.38 2.75
N ARG A 267 2.59 19.20 2.48
CA ARG A 267 2.87 18.40 1.29
C ARG A 267 1.66 18.40 0.35
N PRO A 268 1.86 18.45 -0.97
CA PRO A 268 0.75 18.56 -1.90
C PRO A 268 0.00 17.23 -2.03
N GLY A 269 -1.15 17.09 -1.34
CA GLY A 269 -2.05 15.95 -1.50
C GLY A 269 -2.85 16.02 -2.80
N GLY A 270 -3.20 17.22 -3.23
CA GLY A 270 -4.00 17.50 -4.41
C GLY A 270 -5.47 17.11 -4.27
N LYS A 271 -6.23 17.33 -5.33
CA LYS A 271 -7.65 16.94 -5.38
C LYS A 271 -7.81 15.45 -5.67
N VAL A 272 -8.98 14.89 -5.36
CA VAL A 272 -9.42 13.58 -5.86
C VAL A 272 -10.06 13.74 -7.24
N ARG A 273 -10.03 12.68 -8.06
CA ARG A 273 -10.80 12.62 -9.30
C ARG A 273 -12.19 12.01 -9.09
N LEU A 274 -13.12 12.37 -9.95
CA LEU A 274 -14.43 11.71 -10.02
C LEU A 274 -14.26 10.18 -10.19
N PRO A 275 -15.15 9.38 -9.56
CA PRO A 275 -16.43 9.77 -8.93
C PRO A 275 -16.30 10.32 -7.50
N LEU A 276 -15.08 10.40 -6.95
CA LEU A 276 -14.88 10.94 -5.61
C LEU A 276 -15.05 12.46 -5.61
N LEU A 277 -15.76 12.96 -4.61
CA LEU A 277 -15.94 14.39 -4.38
C LEU A 277 -15.00 14.87 -3.26
N PRO A 278 -14.70 16.17 -3.20
CA PRO A 278 -13.93 16.74 -2.10
C PRO A 278 -14.53 16.42 -0.72
N ILE A 279 -13.68 16.45 0.29
CA ILE A 279 -14.10 16.28 1.69
C ILE A 279 -14.98 17.45 2.13
N GLU A 280 -16.04 17.17 2.87
CA GLU A 280 -16.94 18.18 3.43
C GLU A 280 -16.27 18.95 4.58
N GLU A 281 -16.60 20.25 4.74
CA GLU A 281 -15.94 21.13 5.69
C GLU A 281 -16.07 20.66 7.16
N THR A 282 -17.17 20.01 7.54
CA THR A 282 -17.33 19.45 8.89
C THR A 282 -16.33 18.32 9.13
N LEU A 283 -16.32 17.31 8.25
CA LEU A 283 -15.40 16.19 8.34
C LEU A 283 -13.94 16.64 8.21
N LYS A 284 -13.67 17.65 7.38
CA LYS A 284 -12.33 18.24 7.23
C LYS A 284 -11.82 18.79 8.56
N LYS A 285 -12.63 19.55 9.30
CA LYS A 285 -12.26 20.09 10.62
C LYS A 285 -12.04 19.00 11.66
N GLU A 286 -12.91 18.00 11.68
CA GLU A 286 -12.77 16.85 12.57
C GLU A 286 -11.47 16.11 12.30
N MET A 287 -11.17 15.82 11.02
CA MET A 287 -9.97 15.11 10.61
C MET A 287 -8.69 15.89 10.94
N ILE A 288 -8.67 17.20 10.74
CA ILE A 288 -7.55 18.07 11.14
C ILE A 288 -7.30 17.94 12.65
N SER A 289 -8.34 18.00 13.47
CA SER A 289 -8.21 17.83 14.92
C SER A 289 -7.64 16.45 15.30
N VAL A 290 -8.09 15.39 14.63
CA VAL A 290 -7.56 14.03 14.84
C VAL A 290 -6.08 13.95 14.45
N ILE A 291 -5.68 14.52 13.32
CA ILE A 291 -4.28 14.55 12.86
C ILE A 291 -3.39 15.29 13.86
N ASP A 292 -3.82 16.46 14.33
CA ASP A 292 -3.04 17.28 15.27
C ASP A 292 -2.90 16.61 16.64
N ASN A 293 -3.95 16.00 17.16
CA ASN A 293 -3.92 15.24 18.41
C ASN A 293 -3.01 14.01 18.29
N THR A 294 -3.08 13.30 17.17
CA THR A 294 -2.19 12.16 16.90
C THR A 294 -0.74 12.60 16.86
N ARG A 295 -0.42 13.69 16.14
CA ARG A 295 0.92 14.27 16.07
C ARG A 295 1.47 14.60 17.47
N ALA A 296 0.68 15.28 18.29
CA ALA A 296 1.08 15.65 19.66
C ALA A 296 1.34 14.42 20.53
N SER A 297 0.48 13.40 20.43
CA SER A 297 0.63 12.14 21.19
C SER A 297 1.88 11.36 20.77
N LEU A 298 2.12 11.21 19.47
CA LEU A 298 3.30 10.54 18.92
C LEU A 298 4.58 11.25 19.34
N HIS A 299 4.61 12.58 19.23
CA HIS A 299 5.76 13.38 19.67
C HIS A 299 6.12 13.14 21.15
N SER A 300 5.10 13.06 22.01
CA SER A 300 5.30 12.79 23.45
C SER A 300 5.85 11.39 23.74
N ILE A 301 5.62 10.40 22.87
CA ILE A 301 6.09 9.02 23.09
C ILE A 301 7.48 8.78 22.48
N LEU A 302 7.77 9.48 21.37
CA LEU A 302 9.01 9.28 20.61
C LEU A 302 10.19 10.08 21.17
N ASN A 303 9.93 11.20 21.85
CA ASN A 303 10.92 12.06 22.51
C ASN A 303 10.90 11.90 24.04
#